data_e1841ba60ad755bc48fde105789fc58c
#
_entry.id   e1841ba60ad755bc48fde105789fc58c
#
_cell.length_a   1.000
_cell.length_b   1.000
_cell.length_c   1.000
_cell.angle_alpha   90.00
_cell.angle_beta   90.00
_cell.angle_gamma   90.00
#
_symmetry.space_group_name_H-M   'P 1'
#
loop_
_entity.id
_entity.type
_entity.pdbx_description
1 polymer ?
#
loop_
_entity_poly.entity_id
_entity_poly.type
_entity_poly.pdbx_seq_one_letter_code
_entity_poly.pdbx_strand_id
1 'polypeptide(L)'
;MLGQMIMEIPIELMLTISKKLPWMFFPDIIPIGHPIFDIINSTNPETDWDLRLACLLLYALDCKDNFWQLYGDFLPSADECTNLLLATEGDLLELQDPDLASTMREQQHRALEFWEKYWHSGAPLKIKRLARDCERFIWAVTMAQSRCINMQMRVGALIQDANMLVPYADMLNHSFEPNCFFHWRFKDRMLEVMINAGQHIKKGEEMTINYMNGQRNNAIMQRYGFSSPLNPWDVIPFSGNARVHLDSFLSVFNISGLPEEYYHNSQLSDKGDTFVDGAVIAAARTLPTWSDGDMPPVPSTERRAVRELQQECQQMLAKFPTTSKEDEQLLDSMTEARRTLEAAIKYRLHRKLLIQKAMQALEIYQERMLF
;
A
#
# COMPACT_ATOMS: atom_id res chain seq x y z
N MET A 1 -11.11 -20.54 -17.73
CA MET A 1 -11.94 -19.62 -18.55
C MET A 1 -11.49 -18.21 -18.14
N LEU A 2 -11.16 -17.36 -19.10
CA LEU A 2 -10.98 -15.92 -18.83
C LEU A 2 -12.32 -15.37 -18.35
N GLY A 3 -12.31 -14.47 -17.38
CA GLY A 3 -13.51 -13.82 -16.87
C GLY A 3 -14.20 -12.95 -17.94
N GLN A 4 -15.34 -12.40 -17.62
CA GLN A 4 -16.05 -11.47 -18.49
C GLN A 4 -15.34 -10.11 -18.47
N MET A 5 -15.11 -9.52 -19.67
CA MET A 5 -14.58 -8.18 -19.81
C MET A 5 -15.68 -7.14 -19.52
N ILE A 6 -15.36 -6.11 -18.74
CA ILE A 6 -16.26 -5.03 -18.40
C ILE A 6 -15.90 -3.73 -19.13
N MET A 7 -14.58 -3.46 -19.25
CA MET A 7 -14.07 -2.20 -19.78
C MET A 7 -12.80 -2.45 -20.58
N GLU A 8 -12.62 -1.72 -21.66
CA GLU A 8 -11.41 -1.65 -22.48
C GLU A 8 -10.92 -0.21 -22.56
N ILE A 9 -9.66 0.01 -22.32
CA ILE A 9 -9.05 1.34 -22.40
C ILE A 9 -7.82 1.25 -23.32
N PRO A 10 -7.79 2.04 -24.42
CA PRO A 10 -6.65 2.07 -25.33
C PRO A 10 -5.48 2.86 -24.73
N ILE A 11 -4.25 2.50 -25.15
CA ILE A 11 -3.03 3.15 -24.63
C ILE A 11 -3.01 4.66 -24.89
N GLU A 12 -3.66 5.12 -25.94
CA GLU A 12 -3.76 6.53 -26.29
C GLU A 12 -4.49 7.37 -25.22
N LEU A 13 -5.28 6.72 -24.37
CA LEU A 13 -5.97 7.32 -23.23
C LEU A 13 -5.26 7.04 -21.88
N MET A 14 -3.99 6.64 -21.90
CA MET A 14 -3.22 6.34 -20.70
C MET A 14 -1.97 7.21 -20.63
N LEU A 15 -1.73 7.86 -19.50
CA LEU A 15 -0.45 8.51 -19.26
C LEU A 15 0.56 7.45 -18.85
N THR A 16 1.50 7.12 -19.72
CA THR A 16 2.41 5.98 -19.56
C THR A 16 3.86 6.43 -19.64
N ILE A 17 4.67 5.93 -18.73
CA ILE A 17 6.12 6.08 -18.74
C ILE A 17 6.81 4.72 -18.62
N SER A 18 7.93 4.55 -19.34
CA SER A 18 8.79 3.37 -19.18
C SER A 18 9.65 3.47 -17.92
N LYS A 19 9.89 2.35 -17.26
CA LYS A 19 10.86 2.26 -16.16
C LYS A 19 12.32 2.19 -16.62
N LYS A 20 12.58 1.94 -17.90
CA LYS A 20 13.95 1.75 -18.43
C LYS A 20 14.36 2.81 -19.44
N LEU A 21 13.43 3.28 -20.26
CA LEU A 21 13.71 4.18 -21.36
C LEU A 21 13.22 5.60 -21.03
N PRO A 22 14.14 6.55 -20.78
CA PRO A 22 13.78 7.91 -20.38
C PRO A 22 12.88 8.62 -21.38
N TRP A 23 13.08 8.37 -22.67
CA TRP A 23 12.37 9.00 -23.77
C TRP A 23 11.02 8.35 -24.14
N MET A 24 10.69 7.18 -23.51
CA MET A 24 9.46 6.47 -23.87
C MET A 24 8.33 6.80 -22.88
N PHE A 25 7.41 7.60 -23.34
CA PHE A 25 6.15 7.88 -22.66
C PHE A 25 5.01 8.03 -23.68
N PHE A 26 3.79 7.78 -23.24
CA PHE A 26 2.56 7.83 -24.03
C PHE A 26 1.47 8.58 -23.24
N PRO A 27 0.50 9.21 -23.92
CA PRO A 27 0.52 9.51 -25.34
C PRO A 27 1.60 10.52 -25.68
N ASP A 28 1.94 10.67 -26.96
CA ASP A 28 2.90 11.67 -27.44
C ASP A 28 2.23 13.05 -27.51
N ILE A 29 1.88 13.57 -26.33
CA ILE A 29 1.20 14.87 -26.17
C ILE A 29 2.17 16.01 -25.92
N ILE A 30 3.41 15.72 -25.54
CA ILE A 30 4.42 16.75 -25.24
C ILE A 30 5.18 17.08 -26.50
N PRO A 31 5.06 18.32 -27.05
CA PRO A 31 5.81 18.73 -28.23
C PRO A 31 7.32 18.70 -27.99
N ILE A 32 8.07 18.29 -28.99
CA ILE A 32 9.54 18.38 -28.98
C ILE A 32 9.93 19.85 -28.75
N GLY A 33 10.85 20.06 -27.80
CA GLY A 33 11.29 21.42 -27.39
C GLY A 33 10.41 22.07 -26.31
N HIS A 34 9.43 21.34 -25.75
CA HIS A 34 8.78 21.80 -24.52
C HIS A 34 9.69 21.50 -23.31
N PRO A 35 9.93 22.46 -22.41
CA PRO A 35 10.87 22.28 -21.32
C PRO A 35 10.56 21.08 -20.39
N ILE A 36 9.28 20.69 -20.26
CA ILE A 36 8.90 19.52 -19.46
C ILE A 36 9.43 18.20 -20.06
N PHE A 37 9.57 18.16 -21.38
CA PHE A 37 10.18 17.03 -22.08
C PHE A 37 11.63 16.79 -21.62
N ASP A 38 12.39 17.88 -21.52
CA ASP A 38 13.79 17.81 -21.08
C ASP A 38 13.90 17.42 -19.60
N ILE A 39 12.98 17.91 -18.75
CA ILE A 39 12.89 17.51 -17.33
C ILE A 39 12.65 16.00 -17.23
N ILE A 40 11.62 15.47 -17.89
CA ILE A 40 11.31 14.04 -17.87
C ILE A 40 12.50 13.21 -18.38
N ASN A 41 13.16 13.62 -19.45
CA ASN A 41 14.27 12.87 -20.02
C ASN A 41 15.58 12.95 -19.20
N SER A 42 15.76 14.00 -18.42
CA SER A 42 16.96 14.18 -17.58
C SER A 42 16.92 13.41 -16.27
N THR A 43 15.77 12.82 -15.93
CA THR A 43 15.56 12.08 -14.67
C THR A 43 15.75 10.57 -14.84
N ASN A 44 16.06 9.88 -13.76
CA ASN A 44 16.22 8.43 -13.78
C ASN A 44 14.84 7.75 -13.92
N PRO A 45 14.62 6.94 -14.97
CA PRO A 45 13.31 6.33 -15.21
C PRO A 45 12.91 5.28 -14.15
N GLU A 46 13.86 4.69 -13.47
CA GLU A 46 13.62 3.64 -12.46
C GLU A 46 13.33 4.25 -11.08
N THR A 47 14.15 5.19 -10.63
CA THR A 47 14.03 5.79 -9.29
C THR A 47 13.05 6.95 -9.22
N ASP A 48 12.91 7.73 -10.32
CA ASP A 48 12.10 8.96 -10.35
C ASP A 48 10.79 8.79 -11.14
N TRP A 49 10.33 7.56 -11.27
CA TRP A 49 9.15 7.25 -12.08
C TRP A 49 7.90 8.04 -11.67
N ASP A 50 7.70 8.25 -10.37
CA ASP A 50 6.57 9.00 -9.82
C ASP A 50 6.64 10.50 -10.14
N LEU A 51 7.84 11.10 -10.02
CA LEU A 51 8.10 12.50 -10.40
C LEU A 51 7.91 12.71 -11.91
N ARG A 52 8.35 11.76 -12.71
CA ARG A 52 8.19 11.77 -14.18
C ARG A 52 6.72 11.66 -14.57
N LEU A 53 5.99 10.74 -13.95
CA LEU A 53 4.56 10.55 -14.21
C LEU A 53 3.75 11.76 -13.72
N ALA A 54 4.14 12.39 -12.62
CA ALA A 54 3.57 13.65 -12.15
C ALA A 54 3.78 14.80 -13.15
N CYS A 55 4.99 14.92 -13.73
CA CYS A 55 5.26 15.89 -14.77
C CYS A 55 4.35 15.68 -16.00
N LEU A 56 4.19 14.43 -16.43
CA LEU A 56 3.32 14.07 -17.54
C LEU A 56 1.85 14.37 -17.23
N LEU A 57 1.40 14.06 -16.02
CA LEU A 57 0.04 14.37 -15.54
C LEU A 57 -0.22 15.89 -15.56
N LEU A 58 0.66 16.67 -14.95
CA LEU A 58 0.53 18.13 -14.92
C LEU A 58 0.47 18.73 -16.33
N TYR A 59 1.28 18.22 -17.25
CA TYR A 59 1.24 18.65 -18.63
C TYR A 59 -0.08 18.30 -19.31
N ALA A 60 -0.55 17.06 -19.14
CA ALA A 60 -1.81 16.59 -19.70
C ALA A 60 -3.01 17.41 -19.22
N LEU A 61 -3.03 17.76 -17.93
CA LEU A 61 -4.09 18.59 -17.32
C LEU A 61 -4.03 20.06 -17.77
N ASP A 62 -2.86 20.58 -18.19
CA ASP A 62 -2.74 21.95 -18.72
C ASP A 62 -3.14 22.05 -20.21
N CYS A 63 -3.22 20.94 -20.94
CA CYS A 63 -3.68 20.90 -22.31
C CYS A 63 -5.18 21.22 -22.39
N LYS A 64 -5.53 22.31 -23.06
CA LYS A 64 -6.93 22.77 -23.19
C LYS A 64 -7.73 21.89 -24.16
N ASP A 65 -9.02 21.81 -23.88
CA ASP A 65 -10.03 21.20 -24.78
C ASP A 65 -9.72 19.72 -25.11
N ASN A 66 -9.21 18.96 -24.16
CA ASN A 66 -8.89 17.57 -24.36
C ASN A 66 -9.45 16.66 -23.24
N PHE A 67 -9.39 15.35 -23.49
CA PHE A 67 -9.85 14.30 -22.59
C PHE A 67 -9.23 14.38 -21.17
N TRP A 68 -7.98 14.88 -21.05
CA TRP A 68 -7.26 14.90 -19.78
C TRP A 68 -7.84 15.91 -18.77
N GLN A 69 -8.49 16.96 -19.25
CA GLN A 69 -9.21 17.88 -18.37
C GLN A 69 -10.38 17.17 -17.68
N LEU A 70 -11.18 16.41 -18.44
CA LEU A 70 -12.26 15.61 -17.87
C LEU A 70 -11.73 14.59 -16.85
N TYR A 71 -10.59 13.95 -17.14
CA TYR A 71 -9.96 13.05 -16.16
C TYR A 71 -9.54 13.81 -14.89
N GLY A 72 -8.98 15.01 -15.05
CA GLY A 72 -8.60 15.86 -13.92
C GLY A 72 -9.77 16.22 -13.00
N ASP A 73 -10.97 16.39 -13.55
CA ASP A 73 -12.18 16.70 -12.78
C ASP A 73 -12.64 15.53 -11.88
N PHE A 74 -12.23 14.30 -12.20
CA PHE A 74 -12.50 13.11 -11.38
C PHE A 74 -11.41 12.82 -10.34
N LEU A 75 -10.25 13.45 -10.43
CA LEU A 75 -9.18 13.26 -9.44
C LEU A 75 -9.53 14.01 -8.16
N PRO A 76 -9.28 13.40 -6.98
CA PRO A 76 -9.54 14.08 -5.70
C PRO A 76 -8.65 15.31 -5.54
N SER A 77 -9.16 16.33 -4.91
CA SER A 77 -8.36 17.47 -4.44
C SER A 77 -7.35 17.06 -3.37
N ALA A 78 -6.38 17.91 -3.07
CA ALA A 78 -5.40 17.63 -2.02
C ALA A 78 -6.06 17.39 -0.65
N ASP A 79 -7.12 18.15 -0.33
CA ASP A 79 -7.85 18.05 0.94
C ASP A 79 -8.67 16.74 1.07
N GLU A 80 -9.02 16.12 -0.05
CA GLU A 80 -9.72 14.85 -0.08
C GLU A 80 -8.78 13.65 0.00
N CYS A 81 -7.47 13.85 -0.17
CA CYS A 81 -6.47 12.80 -0.14
C CYS A 81 -6.09 12.40 1.28
N THR A 82 -5.89 11.10 1.48
CA THR A 82 -5.39 10.51 2.73
C THR A 82 -3.89 10.23 2.70
N ASN A 83 -3.23 10.45 1.55
CA ASN A 83 -1.84 10.07 1.31
C ASN A 83 -0.87 10.86 2.17
N LEU A 84 0.07 10.15 2.79
CA LEU A 84 1.06 10.74 3.70
C LEU A 84 2.07 11.69 3.03
N LEU A 85 2.16 11.68 1.71
CA LEU A 85 2.98 12.66 0.99
C LEU A 85 2.46 14.09 1.17
N LEU A 86 1.14 14.25 1.42
CA LEU A 86 0.46 15.51 1.72
C LEU A 86 0.34 15.79 3.22
N ALA A 87 0.80 14.86 4.07
CA ALA A 87 0.70 14.97 5.51
C ALA A 87 1.59 16.07 6.07
N THR A 88 1.12 16.75 7.10
CA THR A 88 1.95 17.67 7.89
C THR A 88 2.87 16.91 8.83
N GLU A 89 3.88 17.57 9.38
CA GLU A 89 4.75 16.96 10.40
C GLU A 89 3.94 16.45 11.60
N GLY A 90 2.90 17.18 12.01
CA GLY A 90 1.99 16.74 13.08
C GLY A 90 1.25 15.45 12.73
N ASP A 91 0.79 15.29 11.48
CA ASP A 91 0.12 14.07 11.03
C ASP A 91 1.09 12.87 10.99
N LEU A 92 2.35 13.10 10.61
CA LEU A 92 3.37 12.05 10.59
C LEU A 92 3.73 11.57 12.01
N LEU A 93 3.73 12.46 12.99
CA LEU A 93 3.93 12.09 14.39
C LEU A 93 2.77 11.24 14.93
N GLU A 94 1.55 11.50 14.46
CA GLU A 94 0.35 10.74 14.85
C GLU A 94 0.30 9.31 14.28
N LEU A 95 1.18 8.96 13.35
CA LEU A 95 1.38 7.56 12.93
C LEU A 95 1.85 6.66 14.09
N GLN A 96 2.57 7.22 15.06
CA GLN A 96 3.26 6.47 16.13
C GLN A 96 4.13 5.33 15.55
N ASP A 97 4.69 5.57 14.37
CA ASP A 97 5.59 4.69 13.62
C ASP A 97 6.77 5.51 13.10
N PRO A 98 7.88 5.58 13.86
CA PRO A 98 9.02 6.40 13.48
C PRO A 98 9.65 6.03 12.14
N ASP A 99 9.66 4.75 11.80
CA ASP A 99 10.27 4.26 10.55
C ASP A 99 9.44 4.70 9.34
N LEU A 100 8.11 4.53 9.42
CA LEU A 100 7.22 5.00 8.36
C LEU A 100 7.26 6.53 8.25
N ALA A 101 7.23 7.25 9.38
CA ALA A 101 7.33 8.70 9.40
C ALA A 101 8.65 9.20 8.77
N SER A 102 9.79 8.56 9.08
CA SER A 102 11.09 8.88 8.45
C SER A 102 11.06 8.67 6.95
N THR A 103 10.56 7.53 6.50
CA THR A 103 10.42 7.21 5.07
C THR A 103 9.56 8.25 4.35
N MET A 104 8.47 8.70 4.97
CA MET A 104 7.59 9.71 4.36
C MET A 104 8.25 11.08 4.29
N ARG A 105 9.00 11.49 5.33
CA ARG A 105 9.79 12.74 5.28
C ARG A 105 10.81 12.74 4.15
N GLU A 106 11.49 11.62 3.95
CA GLU A 106 12.45 11.47 2.85
C GLU A 106 11.76 11.61 1.49
N GLN A 107 10.58 11.02 1.33
CA GLN A 107 9.80 11.14 0.09
C GLN A 107 9.27 12.56 -0.14
N GLN A 108 8.79 13.23 0.91
CA GLN A 108 8.38 14.63 0.85
C GLN A 108 9.56 15.53 0.48
N HIS A 109 10.71 15.33 1.10
CA HIS A 109 11.93 16.09 0.82
C HIS A 109 12.39 15.90 -0.64
N ARG A 110 12.42 14.66 -1.13
CA ARG A 110 12.75 14.36 -2.52
C ARG A 110 11.82 15.06 -3.51
N ALA A 111 10.52 15.07 -3.25
CA ALA A 111 9.55 15.76 -4.11
C ALA A 111 9.76 17.28 -4.07
N LEU A 112 10.03 17.84 -2.90
CA LEU A 112 10.31 19.27 -2.72
C LEU A 112 11.60 19.68 -3.42
N GLU A 113 12.70 18.97 -3.24
CA GLU A 113 13.97 19.23 -3.94
C GLU A 113 13.82 19.20 -5.45
N PHE A 114 13.03 18.25 -5.97
CA PHE A 114 12.74 18.17 -7.39
C PHE A 114 11.97 19.39 -7.86
N TRP A 115 10.95 19.82 -7.13
CA TRP A 115 10.19 21.02 -7.45
C TRP A 115 11.06 22.27 -7.41
N GLU A 116 11.86 22.47 -6.36
CA GLU A 116 12.79 23.61 -6.25
C GLU A 116 13.81 23.66 -7.38
N LYS A 117 14.29 22.50 -7.82
CA LYS A 117 15.24 22.40 -8.93
C LYS A 117 14.66 22.86 -10.26
N TYR A 118 13.40 22.54 -10.55
CA TYR A 118 12.84 22.77 -11.88
C TYR A 118 11.79 23.89 -11.95
N TRP A 119 11.16 24.27 -10.83
CA TRP A 119 10.16 25.35 -10.73
C TRP A 119 10.71 26.62 -10.06
N HIS A 120 12.01 26.79 -9.98
CA HIS A 120 12.66 27.96 -9.39
C HIS A 120 12.25 29.29 -10.06
N SER A 121 12.63 30.41 -9.49
CA SER A 121 12.22 31.76 -9.97
C SER A 121 12.60 32.04 -11.43
N GLY A 122 13.72 31.48 -11.92
CA GLY A 122 14.20 31.58 -13.31
C GLY A 122 13.61 30.54 -14.27
N ALA A 123 12.77 29.61 -13.81
CA ALA A 123 12.21 28.59 -14.67
C ALA A 123 11.31 29.20 -15.78
N PRO A 124 11.23 28.55 -16.96
CA PRO A 124 10.37 29.00 -18.06
C PRO A 124 8.90 29.12 -17.61
N LEU A 125 8.19 30.11 -18.12
CA LEU A 125 6.76 30.34 -17.83
C LEU A 125 5.90 29.10 -18.15
N LYS A 126 6.28 28.35 -19.18
CA LYS A 126 5.61 27.08 -19.54
C LYS A 126 5.69 26.04 -18.42
N ILE A 127 6.79 26.00 -17.67
CA ILE A 127 6.95 25.10 -16.51
C ILE A 127 6.16 25.64 -15.33
N LYS A 128 6.31 26.92 -14.99
CA LYS A 128 5.61 27.55 -13.86
C LYS A 128 4.08 27.42 -13.96
N ARG A 129 3.55 27.42 -15.18
CA ARG A 129 2.11 27.26 -15.40
C ARG A 129 1.59 25.88 -15.02
N LEU A 130 2.39 24.83 -15.16
CA LEU A 130 1.99 23.45 -14.88
C LEU A 130 1.71 23.21 -13.38
N ALA A 131 2.51 23.83 -12.51
CA ALA A 131 2.26 23.83 -11.08
C ALA A 131 2.56 25.25 -10.55
N ARG A 132 1.54 25.94 -10.04
CA ARG A 132 1.67 27.31 -9.53
C ARG A 132 2.46 27.38 -8.24
N ASP A 133 2.39 26.31 -7.44
CA ASP A 133 3.00 26.16 -6.14
C ASP A 133 3.49 24.72 -5.95
N CYS A 134 4.22 24.51 -4.87
CA CYS A 134 4.75 23.20 -4.48
C CYS A 134 3.63 22.20 -4.15
N GLU A 135 2.55 22.65 -3.55
CA GLU A 135 1.42 21.79 -3.16
C GLU A 135 0.78 21.13 -4.37
N ARG A 136 0.60 21.87 -5.46
CA ARG A 136 0.09 21.32 -6.72
C ARG A 136 1.03 20.27 -7.32
N PHE A 137 2.34 20.46 -7.20
CA PHE A 137 3.31 19.47 -7.66
C PHE A 137 3.27 18.22 -6.78
N ILE A 138 3.30 18.36 -5.45
CA ILE A 138 3.21 17.23 -4.50
C ILE A 138 1.90 16.47 -4.69
N TRP A 139 0.78 17.18 -4.91
CA TRP A 139 -0.48 16.54 -5.27
C TRP A 139 -0.35 15.67 -6.53
N ALA A 140 0.30 16.16 -7.58
CA ALA A 140 0.49 15.38 -8.80
C ALA A 140 1.37 14.13 -8.56
N VAL A 141 2.40 14.23 -7.71
CA VAL A 141 3.21 13.07 -7.30
C VAL A 141 2.36 12.09 -6.50
N THR A 142 1.48 12.58 -5.62
CA THR A 142 0.53 11.77 -4.87
C THR A 142 -0.41 11.00 -5.80
N MET A 143 -0.96 11.65 -6.82
CA MET A 143 -1.79 10.99 -7.85
C MET A 143 -0.99 9.93 -8.61
N ALA A 144 0.24 10.24 -9.01
CA ALA A 144 1.12 9.30 -9.67
C ALA A 144 1.40 8.06 -8.80
N GLN A 145 1.70 8.23 -7.52
CA GLN A 145 2.00 7.11 -6.63
C GLN A 145 0.78 6.25 -6.31
N SER A 146 -0.37 6.87 -5.98
CA SER A 146 -1.55 6.16 -5.48
C SER A 146 -2.43 5.55 -6.57
N ARG A 147 -2.35 6.05 -7.82
CA ARG A 147 -3.19 5.60 -8.93
C ARG A 147 -2.42 4.86 -10.03
N CYS A 148 -1.11 4.74 -9.87
CA CYS A 148 -0.27 4.08 -10.86
C CYS A 148 -0.56 2.58 -10.96
N ILE A 149 -0.87 2.13 -12.15
CA ILE A 149 -0.94 0.72 -12.54
C ILE A 149 0.39 0.35 -13.19
N ASN A 150 1.02 -0.72 -12.71
CA ASN A 150 2.25 -1.24 -13.29
C ASN A 150 1.92 -2.42 -14.22
N MET A 151 2.32 -2.30 -15.48
CA MET A 151 2.06 -3.34 -16.49
C MET A 151 3.28 -3.55 -17.37
N GLN A 152 3.43 -4.79 -17.85
CA GLN A 152 4.41 -5.08 -18.88
C GLN A 152 3.87 -4.69 -20.25
N MET A 153 4.62 -3.88 -20.96
CA MET A 153 4.31 -3.46 -22.32
C MET A 153 5.31 -4.01 -23.32
N ARG A 154 4.82 -4.35 -24.50
CA ARG A 154 5.67 -4.71 -25.64
C ARG A 154 5.83 -3.50 -26.57
N VAL A 155 7.08 -3.10 -26.78
CA VAL A 155 7.44 -2.04 -27.74
C VAL A 155 8.41 -2.65 -28.74
N GLY A 156 7.92 -2.95 -29.94
CA GLY A 156 8.66 -3.72 -30.93
C GLY A 156 9.03 -5.13 -30.43
N ALA A 157 10.32 -5.42 -30.34
CA ALA A 157 10.87 -6.67 -29.79
C ALA A 157 11.09 -6.64 -28.28
N LEU A 158 10.98 -5.47 -27.64
CA LEU A 158 11.28 -5.29 -26.21
C LEU A 158 10.00 -5.43 -25.37
N ILE A 159 10.10 -6.18 -24.27
CA ILE A 159 9.10 -6.19 -23.19
C ILE A 159 9.65 -5.32 -22.05
N GLN A 160 8.85 -4.40 -21.58
CA GLN A 160 9.23 -3.43 -20.56
C GLN A 160 8.14 -3.21 -19.55
N ASP A 161 8.54 -3.00 -18.30
CA ASP A 161 7.65 -2.51 -17.27
C ASP A 161 7.37 -1.02 -17.51
N ALA A 162 6.11 -0.68 -17.46
CA ALA A 162 5.63 0.69 -17.56
C ALA A 162 4.73 1.05 -16.39
N ASN A 163 4.81 2.28 -15.96
CA ASN A 163 3.93 2.89 -14.99
C ASN A 163 2.89 3.74 -15.71
N MET A 164 1.61 3.56 -15.37
CA MET A 164 0.51 4.17 -16.11
C MET A 164 -0.51 4.78 -15.16
N LEU A 165 -1.05 5.96 -15.52
CA LEU A 165 -2.34 6.42 -15.02
C LEU A 165 -3.37 6.07 -16.09
N VAL A 166 -4.35 5.29 -15.70
CA VAL A 166 -5.37 4.76 -16.62
C VAL A 166 -6.74 5.26 -16.19
N PRO A 167 -7.25 6.32 -16.82
CA PRO A 167 -8.53 6.90 -16.48
C PRO A 167 -9.64 5.85 -16.39
N TYR A 168 -10.52 6.02 -15.41
CA TYR A 168 -11.60 5.11 -15.02
C TYR A 168 -11.13 3.79 -14.36
N ALA A 169 -10.10 3.12 -14.86
CA ALA A 169 -9.59 1.90 -14.24
C ALA A 169 -8.93 2.19 -12.88
N ASP A 170 -8.28 3.33 -12.74
CA ASP A 170 -7.65 3.79 -11.50
C ASP A 170 -8.65 4.31 -10.44
N MET A 171 -9.95 4.33 -10.78
CA MET A 171 -11.04 4.64 -9.85
C MET A 171 -11.56 3.41 -9.08
N LEU A 172 -11.17 2.18 -9.49
CA LEU A 172 -11.55 0.99 -8.76
C LEU A 172 -10.86 0.94 -7.39
N ASN A 173 -11.63 0.66 -6.35
CA ASN A 173 -11.11 0.56 -4.99
C ASN A 173 -10.38 -0.76 -4.72
N HIS A 174 -9.62 -0.77 -3.61
CA HIS A 174 -8.89 -1.94 -3.16
C HIS A 174 -9.78 -2.94 -2.42
N SER A 175 -9.54 -4.24 -2.69
CA SER A 175 -9.99 -5.33 -1.85
C SER A 175 -8.89 -6.40 -1.74
N PHE A 176 -8.80 -7.06 -0.58
CA PHE A 176 -7.96 -8.26 -0.43
C PHE A 176 -8.60 -9.47 -1.12
N GLU A 177 -9.92 -9.45 -1.31
CA GLU A 177 -10.71 -10.42 -2.07
C GLU A 177 -11.35 -9.71 -3.27
N PRO A 178 -10.58 -9.32 -4.29
CA PRO A 178 -11.07 -8.52 -5.39
C PRO A 178 -12.00 -9.33 -6.30
N ASN A 179 -13.00 -8.67 -6.87
CA ASN A 179 -13.88 -9.28 -7.86
C ASN A 179 -13.46 -9.01 -9.31
N CYS A 180 -12.47 -8.12 -9.51
CA CYS A 180 -11.91 -7.77 -10.81
C CYS A 180 -10.38 -7.86 -10.82
N PHE A 181 -9.82 -7.92 -12.03
CA PHE A 181 -8.38 -7.82 -12.27
C PHE A 181 -8.09 -7.09 -13.58
N PHE A 182 -6.86 -6.60 -13.72
CA PHE A 182 -6.38 -5.98 -14.95
C PHE A 182 -5.72 -7.02 -15.86
N HIS A 183 -6.08 -6.98 -17.14
CA HIS A 183 -5.46 -7.77 -18.18
C HIS A 183 -4.94 -6.85 -19.29
N TRP A 184 -3.66 -7.05 -19.68
CA TRP A 184 -3.06 -6.29 -20.77
C TRP A 184 -3.13 -7.10 -22.06
N ARG A 185 -3.87 -6.58 -23.06
CA ARG A 185 -3.96 -7.16 -24.37
C ARG A 185 -2.87 -6.62 -25.28
N PHE A 186 -1.83 -7.41 -25.53
CA PHE A 186 -0.63 -6.97 -26.26
C PHE A 186 -0.89 -6.65 -27.74
N LYS A 187 -1.88 -7.27 -28.36
CA LYS A 187 -2.14 -7.19 -29.80
C LYS A 187 -2.45 -5.76 -30.24
N ASP A 188 -3.29 -5.07 -29.52
CA ASP A 188 -3.79 -3.73 -29.80
C ASP A 188 -3.58 -2.74 -28.66
N ARG A 189 -2.78 -3.14 -27.66
CA ARG A 189 -2.36 -2.29 -26.53
C ARG A 189 -3.53 -1.71 -25.75
N MET A 190 -4.41 -2.60 -25.32
CA MET A 190 -5.58 -2.28 -24.50
C MET A 190 -5.38 -2.76 -23.06
N LEU A 191 -5.77 -1.96 -22.08
CA LEU A 191 -6.02 -2.43 -20.71
C LEU A 191 -7.48 -2.87 -20.63
N GLU A 192 -7.68 -4.10 -20.19
CA GLU A 192 -9.00 -4.68 -19.94
C GLU A 192 -9.23 -4.79 -18.44
N VAL A 193 -10.42 -4.39 -17.99
CA VAL A 193 -10.93 -4.71 -16.64
C VAL A 193 -11.79 -5.95 -16.78
N MET A 194 -11.37 -7.03 -16.14
CA MET A 194 -11.97 -8.35 -16.21
C MET A 194 -12.58 -8.76 -14.88
N ILE A 195 -13.75 -9.41 -14.90
CA ILE A 195 -14.31 -10.04 -13.70
C ILE A 195 -13.53 -11.33 -13.41
N ASN A 196 -13.21 -11.60 -12.15
CA ASN A 196 -12.57 -12.83 -11.71
C ASN A 196 -13.42 -14.06 -12.05
N ALA A 197 -12.77 -15.16 -12.44
CA ALA A 197 -13.46 -16.40 -12.81
C ALA A 197 -14.32 -16.90 -11.64
N GLY A 198 -15.59 -17.20 -11.93
CA GLY A 198 -16.56 -17.68 -10.93
C GLY A 198 -17.23 -16.58 -10.11
N GLN A 199 -16.84 -15.31 -10.29
CA GLN A 199 -17.49 -14.17 -9.64
C GLN A 199 -18.62 -13.62 -10.50
N HIS A 200 -19.64 -13.08 -9.82
CA HIS A 200 -20.75 -12.35 -10.44
C HIS A 200 -20.92 -11.02 -9.73
N ILE A 201 -20.92 -9.94 -10.48
CA ILE A 201 -21.13 -8.59 -9.94
C ILE A 201 -22.57 -8.17 -10.26
N LYS A 202 -23.37 -7.91 -9.24
CA LYS A 202 -24.74 -7.41 -9.40
C LYS A 202 -24.74 -5.91 -9.66
N LYS A 203 -25.83 -5.44 -10.24
CA LYS A 203 -26.02 -4.00 -10.44
C LYS A 203 -25.98 -3.26 -9.09
N GLY A 204 -25.07 -2.29 -8.97
CA GLY A 204 -24.86 -1.50 -7.76
C GLY A 204 -23.81 -2.07 -6.81
N GLU A 205 -23.24 -3.23 -7.08
CA GLU A 205 -22.07 -3.74 -6.35
C GLU A 205 -20.81 -3.04 -6.83
N GLU A 206 -19.90 -2.81 -5.88
CA GLU A 206 -18.62 -2.19 -6.16
C GLU A 206 -17.68 -3.15 -6.88
N MET A 207 -16.98 -2.63 -7.88
CA MET A 207 -15.88 -3.32 -8.55
C MET A 207 -14.59 -3.02 -7.84
N THR A 208 -13.86 -4.07 -7.45
CA THR A 208 -12.63 -3.93 -6.68
C THR A 208 -11.48 -4.70 -7.32
N ILE A 209 -10.28 -4.19 -7.09
CA ILE A 209 -9.02 -4.82 -7.52
C ILE A 209 -8.07 -4.95 -6.33
N ASN A 210 -7.03 -5.76 -6.45
CA ASN A 210 -5.96 -5.79 -5.47
C ASN A 210 -4.84 -4.82 -5.90
N TYR A 211 -4.59 -3.78 -5.10
CA TYR A 211 -3.57 -2.77 -5.41
C TYR A 211 -2.14 -3.29 -5.21
N MET A 212 -1.92 -4.07 -4.15
CA MET A 212 -0.61 -4.57 -3.75
C MET A 212 -0.76 -5.93 -3.06
N ASN A 213 -0.75 -6.99 -3.87
CA ASN A 213 -0.84 -8.35 -3.33
C ASN A 213 0.34 -8.66 -2.39
N GLY A 214 0.07 -9.30 -1.26
CA GLY A 214 1.09 -9.71 -0.31
C GLY A 214 1.72 -8.58 0.51
N GLN A 215 1.17 -7.36 0.48
CA GLN A 215 1.76 -6.21 1.18
C GLN A 215 1.07 -5.91 2.51
N ARG A 216 1.89 -5.44 3.46
CA ARG A 216 1.47 -5.07 4.81
C ARG A 216 0.84 -3.68 4.84
N ASN A 217 0.16 -3.37 5.94
CA ASN A 217 -0.47 -2.07 6.14
C ASN A 217 0.52 -0.88 6.08
N ASN A 218 1.77 -1.04 6.50
CA ASN A 218 2.75 0.04 6.37
C ASN A 218 3.05 0.39 4.90
N ALA A 219 3.18 -0.60 4.02
CA ALA A 219 3.41 -0.37 2.59
C ALA A 219 2.16 0.21 1.90
N ILE A 220 0.97 -0.26 2.28
CA ILE A 220 -0.30 0.27 1.79
C ILE A 220 -0.49 1.71 2.26
N MET A 221 -0.23 2.00 3.54
CA MET A 221 -0.31 3.35 4.09
C MET A 221 0.70 4.30 3.45
N GLN A 222 1.94 3.86 3.24
CA GLN A 222 2.99 4.64 2.58
C GLN A 222 2.58 5.09 1.18
N ARG A 223 1.96 4.20 0.40
CA ARG A 223 1.68 4.44 -1.02
C ARG A 223 0.28 5.00 -1.28
N TYR A 224 -0.72 4.49 -0.58
CA TYR A 224 -2.13 4.80 -0.85
C TYR A 224 -2.80 5.64 0.24
N GLY A 225 -2.19 5.77 1.42
CA GLY A 225 -2.74 6.56 2.51
C GLY A 225 -3.88 5.89 3.28
N PHE A 226 -3.96 4.55 3.26
CA PHE A 226 -4.93 3.82 4.07
C PHE A 226 -4.33 2.55 4.68
N SER A 227 -5.00 1.99 5.66
CA SER A 227 -4.72 0.68 6.25
C SER A 227 -6.02 -0.06 6.53
N SER A 228 -5.95 -1.36 6.69
CA SER A 228 -7.13 -2.17 7.00
C SER A 228 -6.86 -3.16 8.13
N PRO A 229 -7.76 -3.30 9.10
CA PRO A 229 -7.64 -4.32 10.15
C PRO A 229 -7.90 -5.74 9.61
N LEU A 230 -8.37 -5.84 8.36
CA LEU A 230 -8.64 -7.11 7.65
C LEU A 230 -7.53 -7.50 6.69
N ASN A 231 -6.38 -6.81 6.71
CA ASN A 231 -5.26 -7.16 5.85
C ASN A 231 -4.67 -8.52 6.26
N PRO A 232 -4.82 -9.58 5.43
CA PRO A 232 -4.34 -10.91 5.77
C PRO A 232 -2.81 -11.03 5.75
N TRP A 233 -2.14 -10.06 5.12
CA TRP A 233 -0.68 -10.03 4.98
C TRP A 233 0.02 -9.21 6.07
N ASP A 234 -0.75 -8.63 6.98
CA ASP A 234 -0.15 -7.83 8.04
C ASP A 234 0.53 -8.72 9.08
N VAL A 235 1.61 -8.23 9.68
CA VAL A 235 2.47 -9.03 10.56
C VAL A 235 2.84 -8.28 11.82
N ILE A 236 3.03 -9.02 12.91
CA ILE A 236 3.62 -8.52 14.14
C ILE A 236 5.13 -8.80 14.09
N PRO A 237 5.97 -7.78 14.12
CA PRO A 237 7.41 -7.96 14.18
C PRO A 237 7.84 -8.23 15.63
N PHE A 238 7.91 -9.48 16.03
CA PHE A 238 8.52 -9.84 17.33
C PHE A 238 10.01 -9.50 17.35
N SER A 239 10.55 -9.23 18.53
CA SER A 239 11.99 -9.05 18.70
C SER A 239 12.70 -10.36 18.34
N GLY A 240 13.67 -10.28 17.47
CA GLY A 240 14.23 -11.42 16.75
C GLY A 240 13.75 -11.46 15.31
N ASN A 241 13.96 -12.57 14.63
CA ASN A 241 13.63 -12.70 13.20
C ASN A 241 12.22 -13.27 12.94
N ALA A 242 11.45 -13.59 13.97
CA ALA A 242 10.09 -14.07 13.79
C ALA A 242 9.15 -12.95 13.38
N ARG A 243 8.37 -13.24 12.36
CA ARG A 243 7.26 -12.40 11.92
C ARG A 243 6.01 -13.27 11.91
N VAL A 244 5.02 -12.87 12.67
CA VAL A 244 3.77 -13.60 12.79
C VAL A 244 2.73 -12.92 11.93
N HIS A 245 2.24 -13.64 10.92
CA HIS A 245 1.07 -13.24 10.17
C HIS A 245 -0.17 -13.65 10.96
N LEU A 246 -1.04 -12.71 11.22
CA LEU A 246 -2.39 -13.02 11.69
C LEU A 246 -3.27 -13.06 10.46
N ASP A 247 -3.58 -14.24 10.05
CA ASP A 247 -4.67 -14.44 9.11
C ASP A 247 -5.99 -14.31 9.87
N SER A 248 -6.92 -13.54 9.33
CA SER A 248 -8.20 -13.15 9.93
C SER A 248 -8.76 -14.09 10.99
N PHE A 249 -9.00 -13.57 12.18
CA PHE A 249 -9.80 -14.10 13.32
C PHE A 249 -9.58 -15.53 13.81
N LEU A 250 -9.13 -16.48 12.98
CA LEU A 250 -9.15 -17.92 13.27
C LEU A 250 -7.80 -18.60 13.09
N SER A 251 -6.84 -17.95 12.45
CA SER A 251 -5.52 -18.52 12.28
C SER A 251 -4.62 -18.13 13.43
N VAL A 252 -3.95 -19.08 13.97
CA VAL A 252 -3.12 -18.86 15.12
C VAL A 252 -1.87 -18.14 14.74
N PHE A 253 -1.05 -18.57 13.97
CA PHE A 253 0.18 -17.89 13.59
C PHE A 253 0.70 -18.48 12.29
N ASN A 254 0.81 -17.63 11.31
CA ASN A 254 1.56 -17.93 10.11
C ASN A 254 2.96 -17.35 10.31
N ILE A 255 3.95 -18.21 10.58
CA ILE A 255 5.32 -17.76 10.84
C ILE A 255 6.06 -17.68 9.51
N SER A 256 6.49 -16.46 9.12
CA SER A 256 7.28 -16.31 7.89
C SER A 256 8.61 -17.06 8.02
N GLY A 257 8.94 -17.85 6.99
CA GLY A 257 10.18 -18.61 6.93
C GLY A 257 10.04 -20.09 7.29
N LEU A 258 8.85 -20.56 7.68
CA LEU A 258 8.57 -21.98 7.77
C LEU A 258 8.16 -22.56 6.39
N PRO A 259 8.36 -23.87 6.16
CA PRO A 259 7.83 -24.56 4.99
C PRO A 259 6.30 -24.40 4.86
N GLU A 260 5.79 -24.34 3.62
CA GLU A 260 4.35 -24.13 3.35
C GLU A 260 3.42 -25.10 4.08
N GLU A 261 3.86 -26.34 4.29
CA GLU A 261 3.14 -27.35 5.04
C GLU A 261 2.79 -26.96 6.48
N TYR A 262 3.57 -26.07 7.09
CA TYR A 262 3.29 -25.53 8.43
C TYR A 262 2.24 -24.41 8.42
N TYR A 263 2.04 -23.75 7.30
CA TYR A 263 1.06 -22.66 7.18
C TYR A 263 -0.38 -23.18 7.15
N HIS A 264 -0.61 -24.32 6.51
CA HIS A 264 -1.95 -24.91 6.41
C HIS A 264 -2.48 -25.45 7.73
N ASN A 265 -1.60 -25.74 8.67
CA ASN A 265 -1.95 -26.32 9.97
C ASN A 265 -2.06 -25.26 11.09
N SER A 266 -1.82 -23.97 10.79
CA SER A 266 -1.76 -22.90 11.80
C SER A 266 -3.09 -22.18 12.04
N GLN A 267 -4.22 -22.86 11.83
CA GLN A 267 -5.54 -22.29 12.05
C GLN A 267 -6.10 -22.72 13.41
N LEU A 268 -6.47 -21.75 14.24
CA LEU A 268 -7.41 -21.99 15.35
C LEU A 268 -8.78 -22.19 14.74
N SER A 269 -9.24 -23.42 14.74
CA SER A 269 -10.62 -23.72 14.40
C SER A 269 -11.53 -23.25 15.53
N ASP A 270 -12.64 -22.60 15.21
CA ASP A 270 -13.73 -22.32 16.15
C ASP A 270 -14.22 -23.57 16.88
N LYS A 271 -13.98 -24.74 16.28
CA LYS A 271 -14.41 -26.03 16.78
C LYS A 271 -13.37 -26.75 17.63
N GLY A 272 -12.22 -26.12 17.87
CA GLY A 272 -11.26 -26.63 18.83
C GLY A 272 -10.37 -27.80 18.40
N ASP A 273 -10.45 -28.25 17.13
CA ASP A 273 -9.92 -29.56 16.77
C ASP A 273 -8.52 -29.60 16.14
N THR A 274 -7.92 -28.44 15.84
CA THR A 274 -6.58 -28.40 15.23
C THR A 274 -5.70 -27.32 15.83
N PHE A 275 -4.69 -27.73 16.54
CA PHE A 275 -3.59 -26.90 17.00
C PHE A 275 -2.36 -27.13 16.15
N VAL A 276 -1.63 -26.08 15.89
CA VAL A 276 -0.29 -26.16 15.34
C VAL A 276 0.72 -26.06 16.47
N ASP A 277 1.03 -27.20 17.02
CA ASP A 277 1.92 -27.33 18.18
C ASP A 277 3.31 -26.72 17.95
N GLY A 278 3.80 -26.71 16.73
CA GLY A 278 5.13 -26.21 16.42
C GLY A 278 5.21 -24.71 16.16
N ALA A 279 4.13 -24.04 15.78
CA ALA A 279 4.18 -22.67 15.29
C ALA A 279 4.47 -21.65 16.41
N VAL A 280 3.84 -21.81 17.56
CA VAL A 280 4.06 -20.96 18.74
C VAL A 280 5.48 -21.12 19.27
N ILE A 281 5.96 -22.38 19.37
CA ILE A 281 7.34 -22.67 19.80
C ILE A 281 8.34 -22.12 18.80
N ALA A 282 8.09 -22.29 17.50
CA ALA A 282 8.96 -21.75 16.46
C ALA A 282 9.01 -20.22 16.50
N ALA A 283 7.90 -19.54 16.78
CA ALA A 283 7.88 -18.10 17.00
C ALA A 283 8.69 -17.70 18.22
N ALA A 284 8.51 -18.37 19.34
CA ALA A 284 9.22 -18.07 20.58
C ALA A 284 10.73 -18.33 20.48
N ARG A 285 11.16 -19.37 19.76
CA ARG A 285 12.58 -19.68 19.52
C ARG A 285 13.35 -18.56 18.81
N THR A 286 12.67 -17.65 18.15
CA THR A 286 13.30 -16.50 17.53
C THR A 286 13.47 -15.33 18.48
N LEU A 287 12.88 -15.36 19.67
CA LEU A 287 13.08 -14.35 20.69
C LEU A 287 14.47 -14.46 21.31
N PRO A 288 15.13 -13.32 21.61
CA PRO A 288 16.46 -13.31 22.21
C PRO A 288 16.54 -14.03 23.58
N THR A 289 15.41 -14.17 24.25
CA THR A 289 15.29 -14.82 25.56
C THR A 289 15.32 -16.35 25.49
N TRP A 290 15.18 -16.91 24.29
CA TRP A 290 15.28 -18.34 24.07
C TRP A 290 16.72 -18.70 23.66
N SER A 291 17.42 -19.31 24.59
CA SER A 291 18.74 -19.89 24.32
C SER A 291 18.60 -21.18 23.53
N ASP A 292 19.55 -21.38 22.63
CA ASP A 292 19.70 -22.52 21.72
C ASP A 292 19.42 -23.86 22.38
N GLY A 293 18.55 -24.61 21.81
CA GLY A 293 18.36 -26.00 22.14
C GLY A 293 17.10 -26.53 21.49
N ASP A 294 17.18 -27.74 20.97
CA ASP A 294 16.06 -28.56 20.56
C ASP A 294 15.15 -28.86 21.74
N MET A 295 14.38 -27.86 22.17
CA MET A 295 13.37 -28.12 23.20
C MET A 295 12.20 -28.84 22.53
N PRO A 296 11.84 -30.02 22.98
CA PRO A 296 10.73 -30.77 22.42
C PRO A 296 9.42 -29.99 22.61
N PRO A 297 8.44 -30.13 21.72
CA PRO A 297 7.12 -29.54 21.87
C PRO A 297 6.33 -30.23 22.97
N VAL A 298 6.67 -29.90 24.21
CA VAL A 298 5.97 -30.38 25.41
C VAL A 298 5.13 -29.25 26.03
N PRO A 299 4.02 -29.54 26.70
CA PRO A 299 3.10 -28.51 27.20
C PRO A 299 3.74 -27.43 28.09
N SER A 300 4.80 -27.79 28.82
CA SER A 300 5.55 -26.80 29.63
C SER A 300 6.34 -25.81 28.78
N THR A 301 6.94 -26.27 27.70
CA THR A 301 7.69 -25.44 26.75
C THR A 301 6.75 -24.52 25.98
N GLU A 302 5.62 -25.05 25.56
CA GLU A 302 4.60 -24.26 24.86
C GLU A 302 3.99 -23.18 25.75
N ARG A 303 3.67 -23.51 26.98
CA ARG A 303 3.19 -22.52 27.98
C ARG A 303 4.21 -21.40 28.24
N ARG A 304 5.50 -21.74 28.22
CA ARG A 304 6.57 -20.75 28.34
C ARG A 304 6.59 -19.87 27.07
N ALA A 305 6.54 -20.48 25.88
CA ALA A 305 6.52 -19.76 24.61
C ALA A 305 5.36 -18.77 24.52
N VAL A 306 4.16 -19.20 24.87
CA VAL A 306 2.97 -18.35 24.90
C VAL A 306 3.18 -17.13 25.81
N ARG A 307 3.65 -17.36 27.04
CA ARG A 307 3.88 -16.27 28.00
C ARG A 307 4.90 -15.25 27.48
N GLU A 308 6.00 -15.72 26.90
CA GLU A 308 7.02 -14.82 26.37
C GLU A 308 6.51 -14.01 25.19
N LEU A 309 5.74 -14.62 24.27
CA LEU A 309 5.09 -13.90 23.18
C LEU A 309 4.04 -12.90 23.67
N GLN A 310 3.26 -13.24 24.70
CA GLN A 310 2.32 -12.31 25.33
C GLN A 310 3.03 -11.12 25.97
N GLN A 311 4.14 -11.36 26.67
CA GLN A 311 4.96 -10.30 27.25
C GLN A 311 5.54 -9.37 26.16
N GLU A 312 5.99 -9.93 25.05
CA GLU A 312 6.48 -9.16 23.92
C GLU A 312 5.37 -8.29 23.32
N CYS A 313 4.17 -8.83 23.12
CA CYS A 313 3.00 -8.08 22.69
C CYS A 313 2.65 -6.93 23.66
N GLN A 314 2.68 -7.19 24.96
CA GLN A 314 2.45 -6.16 25.98
C GLN A 314 3.49 -5.05 25.91
N GLN A 315 4.77 -5.40 25.75
CA GLN A 315 5.85 -4.42 25.57
C GLN A 315 5.69 -3.61 24.29
N MET A 316 5.24 -4.23 23.20
CA MET A 316 4.93 -3.50 21.96
C MET A 316 3.79 -2.51 22.17
N LEU A 317 2.70 -2.91 22.83
CA LEU A 317 1.58 -2.01 23.12
C LEU A 317 2.00 -0.86 24.04
N ALA A 318 2.86 -1.12 25.03
CA ALA A 318 3.37 -0.11 25.93
C ALA A 318 4.25 0.96 25.27
N LYS A 319 4.77 0.69 24.08
CA LYS A 319 5.55 1.68 23.31
C LYS A 319 4.68 2.73 22.63
N PHE A 320 3.39 2.46 22.45
CA PHE A 320 2.48 3.44 21.86
C PHE A 320 2.11 4.52 22.90
N PRO A 321 2.18 5.81 22.56
CA PRO A 321 1.76 6.91 23.43
C PRO A 321 0.28 6.87 23.81
N THR A 322 -0.56 6.27 22.98
CA THR A 322 -2.01 6.18 23.17
C THR A 322 -2.48 4.73 23.13
N THR A 323 -3.60 4.43 23.76
CA THR A 323 -4.29 3.14 23.70
C THR A 323 -5.21 3.04 22.46
N SER A 324 -5.64 1.82 22.10
CA SER A 324 -6.64 1.64 21.03
C SER A 324 -7.97 2.33 21.35
N LYS A 325 -8.39 2.31 22.62
CA LYS A 325 -9.64 2.96 23.06
C LYS A 325 -9.58 4.48 22.94
N GLU A 326 -8.44 5.08 23.27
CA GLU A 326 -8.24 6.52 23.09
C GLU A 326 -8.26 6.90 21.62
N ASP A 327 -7.67 6.07 20.74
CA ASP A 327 -7.70 6.31 19.30
C ASP A 327 -9.11 6.19 18.72
N GLU A 328 -9.90 5.21 19.15
CA GLU A 328 -11.32 5.06 18.78
C GLU A 328 -12.13 6.30 19.20
N GLN A 329 -11.99 6.72 20.46
CA GLN A 329 -12.66 7.92 20.98
C GLN A 329 -12.25 9.17 20.22
N LEU A 330 -10.97 9.29 19.86
CA LEU A 330 -10.48 10.41 19.08
C LEU A 330 -11.11 10.42 17.69
N LEU A 331 -11.14 9.28 16.98
CA LEU A 331 -11.78 9.16 15.67
C LEU A 331 -13.27 9.50 15.71
N ASP A 332 -14.00 9.04 16.73
CA ASP A 332 -15.42 9.34 16.92
C ASP A 332 -15.70 10.82 17.18
N SER A 333 -14.76 11.53 17.80
CA SER A 333 -14.88 12.95 18.10
C SER A 333 -14.47 13.88 16.97
N MET A 334 -13.83 13.35 15.92
CA MET A 334 -13.31 14.13 14.79
C MET A 334 -14.43 14.54 13.83
N THR A 335 -14.83 15.81 13.85
CA THR A 335 -15.88 16.34 12.95
C THR A 335 -15.35 17.00 11.68
N GLU A 336 -14.14 17.58 11.71
CA GLU A 336 -13.53 18.33 10.62
C GLU A 336 -12.02 18.06 10.49
N ALA A 337 -11.61 16.84 10.72
CA ALA A 337 -10.20 16.52 10.66
C ALA A 337 -9.67 16.44 9.21
N ARG A 338 -8.42 16.82 9.06
CA ARG A 338 -7.69 16.56 7.82
C ARG A 338 -7.69 15.06 7.54
N ARG A 339 -7.90 14.69 6.29
CA ARG A 339 -7.94 13.28 5.85
C ARG A 339 -6.65 12.53 6.16
N THR A 340 -5.50 13.20 6.07
CA THR A 340 -4.18 12.64 6.40
C THR A 340 -4.06 12.30 7.89
N LEU A 341 -4.56 13.17 8.77
CA LEU A 341 -4.58 12.93 10.22
C LEU A 341 -5.48 11.75 10.58
N GLU A 342 -6.71 11.73 10.04
CA GLU A 342 -7.64 10.61 10.23
C GLU A 342 -7.01 9.27 9.80
N ALA A 343 -6.34 9.26 8.64
CA ALA A 343 -5.65 8.07 8.12
C ALA A 343 -4.50 7.62 9.03
N ALA A 344 -3.72 8.56 9.58
CA ALA A 344 -2.63 8.26 10.51
C ALA A 344 -3.15 7.63 11.81
N ILE A 345 -4.24 8.15 12.36
CA ILE A 345 -4.86 7.60 13.58
C ILE A 345 -5.46 6.21 13.31
N LYS A 346 -6.15 6.02 12.18
CA LYS A 346 -6.63 4.68 11.77
C LYS A 346 -5.49 3.68 11.62
N TYR A 347 -4.38 4.09 11.03
CA TYR A 347 -3.21 3.22 10.87
C TYR A 347 -2.66 2.74 12.21
N ARG A 348 -2.39 3.65 13.17
CA ARG A 348 -1.88 3.25 14.49
C ARG A 348 -2.88 2.41 15.28
N LEU A 349 -4.19 2.69 15.14
CA LEU A 349 -5.25 1.89 15.73
C LEU A 349 -5.22 0.45 15.18
N HIS A 350 -5.15 0.27 13.87
CA HIS A 350 -5.09 -1.04 13.24
C HIS A 350 -3.86 -1.84 13.70
N ARG A 351 -2.71 -1.20 13.89
CA ARG A 351 -1.51 -1.85 14.44
C ARG A 351 -1.72 -2.35 15.87
N LYS A 352 -2.35 -1.53 16.73
CA LYS A 352 -2.68 -1.92 18.11
C LYS A 352 -3.68 -3.06 18.15
N LEU A 353 -4.73 -2.98 17.34
CA LEU A 353 -5.73 -4.04 17.21
C LEU A 353 -5.11 -5.37 16.73
N LEU A 354 -4.15 -5.32 15.82
CA LEU A 354 -3.41 -6.50 15.38
C LEU A 354 -2.67 -7.19 16.53
N ILE A 355 -1.95 -6.41 17.37
CA ILE A 355 -1.24 -6.93 18.52
C ILE A 355 -2.21 -7.47 19.57
N GLN A 356 -3.34 -6.81 19.81
CA GLN A 356 -4.38 -7.26 20.75
C GLN A 356 -5.02 -8.58 20.28
N LYS A 357 -5.27 -8.74 18.98
CA LYS A 357 -5.76 -10.00 18.40
C LYS A 357 -4.76 -11.13 18.61
N ALA A 358 -3.46 -10.86 18.45
CA ALA A 358 -2.43 -11.85 18.73
C ALA A 358 -2.43 -12.28 20.20
N MET A 359 -2.55 -11.34 21.13
CA MET A 359 -2.64 -11.66 22.56
C MET A 359 -3.87 -12.52 22.87
N GLN A 360 -5.02 -12.18 22.31
CA GLN A 360 -6.25 -12.96 22.47
C GLN A 360 -6.10 -14.38 21.91
N ALA A 361 -5.48 -14.52 20.73
CA ALA A 361 -5.21 -15.83 20.15
C ALA A 361 -4.28 -16.68 21.03
N LEU A 362 -3.26 -16.06 21.61
CA LEU A 362 -2.35 -16.71 22.56
C LEU A 362 -3.06 -17.14 23.86
N GLU A 363 -3.99 -16.35 24.37
CA GLU A 363 -4.82 -16.71 25.54
C GLU A 363 -5.69 -17.93 25.24
N ILE A 364 -6.41 -17.93 24.13
CA ILE A 364 -7.23 -19.08 23.70
C ILE A 364 -6.34 -20.33 23.54
N TYR A 365 -5.17 -20.19 22.94
CA TYR A 365 -4.23 -21.32 22.81
C TYR A 365 -3.79 -21.85 24.17
N GLN A 366 -3.47 -20.96 25.12
CA GLN A 366 -3.06 -21.34 26.49
C GLN A 366 -4.17 -22.06 27.24
N GLU A 367 -5.41 -21.59 27.17
CA GLU A 367 -6.57 -22.22 27.80
C GLU A 367 -6.77 -23.64 27.31
N ARG A 368 -6.62 -23.88 26.02
CA ARG A 368 -6.78 -25.20 25.41
C ARG A 368 -5.66 -26.18 25.77
N MET A 369 -4.47 -25.70 26.15
CA MET A 369 -3.37 -26.54 26.66
C MET A 369 -3.58 -26.99 28.11
N LEU A 370 -4.58 -26.47 28.80
CA LEU A 370 -4.88 -26.84 30.20
C LEU A 370 -5.84 -28.02 30.30
N PHE A 371 -6.42 -28.42 29.19
CA PHE A 371 -7.32 -29.58 29.07
C PHE A 371 -6.67 -30.69 28.26
#